data_4ffa37e0a2fead8001487cbb0081d39d
#
_entry.id   4ffa37e0a2fead8001487cbb0081d39d
#
_cell.length_a   1.000
_cell.length_b   1.000
_cell.length_c   1.000
_cell.angle_alpha   90.00
_cell.angle_beta   90.00
_cell.angle_gamma   90.00
#
_symmetry.space_group_name_H-M   'P 1'
#
loop_
_entity.id
_entity.type
_entity.pdbx_description
1 polymer ?
#
loop_
_entity_poly.entity_id
_entity_poly.type
_entity_poly.pdbx_seq_one_letter_code
_entity_poly.pdbx_strand_id
1 'polypeptide(L)'
;MSKIFIVFGEIKNNLILSKVIQFWETKRHRLIILHQEFLDHNYQKSSIKDNNPFIEEHQVESLNQALNYLKNADGLIMCDANLTGENIIKAALTQGIPSIAVQSSFVEELLPQEFHLNEENTEKVLDFFIRNIAKFELSSIKEHLLIHYD
;
A
#
# COMPACT_ATOMS: atom_id res chain seq x y z
N MET A 1 3.87 9.60 -17.57
CA MET A 1 4.99 9.53 -16.58
C MET A 1 4.70 8.40 -15.60
N SER A 2 5.65 7.51 -15.42
CA SER A 2 5.43 6.40 -14.50
C SER A 2 5.64 6.84 -13.04
N LYS A 3 4.85 6.26 -12.16
CA LYS A 3 4.88 6.54 -10.74
C LYS A 3 5.33 5.28 -9.98
N ILE A 4 5.69 5.46 -8.72
CA ILE A 4 6.13 4.38 -7.84
C ILE A 4 5.10 4.21 -6.73
N PHE A 5 4.52 3.02 -6.65
CA PHE A 5 3.57 2.66 -5.60
C PHE A 5 4.18 1.60 -4.70
N ILE A 6 4.07 1.81 -3.41
CA ILE A 6 4.51 0.84 -2.41
C ILE A 6 3.28 0.11 -1.90
N VAL A 7 3.36 -1.21 -1.89
CA VAL A 7 2.33 -2.07 -1.28
C VAL A 7 2.94 -2.74 -0.08
N PHE A 8 2.27 -2.67 1.06
CA PHE A 8 2.65 -3.43 2.25
C PHE A 8 1.62 -4.50 2.51
N GLY A 9 2.05 -5.75 2.61
CA GLY A 9 1.16 -6.86 2.91
C GLY A 9 1.85 -8.20 2.83
N GLU A 10 1.34 -9.13 3.62
CA GLU A 10 1.79 -10.52 3.56
C GLU A 10 1.17 -11.19 2.33
N ILE A 11 1.98 -11.91 1.59
CA ILE A 11 1.54 -12.50 0.30
C ILE A 11 0.63 -13.70 0.54
N LYS A 12 0.92 -14.47 1.56
CA LYS A 12 0.19 -15.70 1.84
C LYS A 12 -1.23 -15.41 2.34
N ASN A 13 -2.21 -16.01 1.69
CA ASN A 13 -3.63 -15.90 2.07
C ASN A 13 -4.18 -14.47 2.05
N ASN A 14 -3.57 -13.58 1.28
CA ASN A 14 -4.03 -12.20 1.18
C ASN A 14 -4.76 -11.99 -0.14
N LEU A 15 -6.08 -12.08 -0.10
CA LEU A 15 -6.92 -11.94 -1.28
C LEU A 15 -6.86 -10.52 -1.87
N ILE A 16 -6.81 -9.51 -1.01
CA ILE A 16 -6.73 -8.13 -1.48
C ILE A 16 -5.41 -7.88 -2.20
N LEU A 17 -4.30 -8.35 -1.63
CA LEU A 17 -3.00 -8.22 -2.29
C LEU A 17 -2.98 -8.96 -3.64
N SER A 18 -3.59 -10.14 -3.71
CA SER A 18 -3.70 -10.87 -4.97
C SER A 18 -4.45 -10.07 -6.03
N LYS A 19 -5.51 -9.38 -5.64
CA LYS A 19 -6.28 -8.53 -6.54
C LYS A 19 -5.47 -7.30 -6.98
N VAL A 20 -4.66 -6.74 -6.09
CA VAL A 20 -3.77 -5.63 -6.44
C VAL A 20 -2.76 -6.08 -7.49
N ILE A 21 -2.13 -7.21 -7.30
CA ILE A 21 -1.16 -7.75 -8.25
C ILE A 21 -1.82 -8.00 -9.60
N GLN A 22 -2.99 -8.61 -9.60
CA GLN A 22 -3.75 -8.88 -10.84
C GLN A 22 -4.11 -7.57 -11.56
N PHE A 23 -4.56 -6.57 -10.83
CA PHE A 23 -4.87 -5.25 -11.38
C PHE A 23 -3.64 -4.64 -12.05
N TRP A 24 -2.46 -4.87 -11.48
CA TRP A 24 -1.21 -4.27 -11.96
C TRP A 24 -0.67 -4.89 -13.24
N GLU A 25 -1.19 -6.04 -13.67
CA GLU A 25 -0.70 -6.73 -14.88
C GLU A 25 -0.75 -5.85 -16.13
N THR A 26 -1.69 -4.92 -16.19
CA THR A 26 -1.83 -4.02 -17.34
C THR A 26 -1.33 -2.61 -17.10
N LYS A 27 -0.78 -2.33 -15.91
CA LYS A 27 -0.31 -0.99 -15.57
C LYS A 27 1.18 -0.85 -15.83
N ARG A 28 1.60 0.37 -16.13
CA ARG A 28 3.01 0.69 -16.41
C ARG A 28 3.69 1.51 -15.32
N HIS A 29 3.07 1.57 -14.16
CA HIS A 29 3.68 2.14 -12.97
C HIS A 29 4.44 1.05 -12.21
N ARG A 30 5.49 1.43 -11.48
CA ARG A 30 6.20 0.48 -10.63
C ARG A 30 5.38 0.15 -9.40
N LEU A 31 5.33 -1.12 -9.07
CA LEU A 31 4.73 -1.61 -7.84
C LEU A 31 5.81 -2.33 -7.05
N ILE A 32 6.10 -1.85 -5.86
CA ILE A 32 7.08 -2.46 -4.97
C ILE A 32 6.33 -3.07 -3.80
N ILE A 33 6.34 -4.39 -3.71
CA ILE A 33 5.63 -5.12 -2.67
C ILE A 33 6.59 -5.38 -1.51
N LEU A 34 6.25 -4.87 -0.35
CA LEU A 34 7.02 -5.08 0.89
C LEU A 34 6.26 -6.03 1.79
N HIS A 35 6.95 -7.02 2.32
CA HIS A 35 6.34 -7.99 3.23
C HIS A 35 7.33 -8.39 4.32
N GLN A 36 6.78 -8.92 5.41
CA GLN A 36 7.57 -9.34 6.57
C GLN A 36 7.48 -10.85 6.82
N GLU A 37 7.06 -11.63 5.83
CA GLU A 37 7.03 -13.08 6.00
C GLU A 37 8.45 -13.61 6.19
N PHE A 38 8.75 -13.93 7.43
CA PHE A 38 10.02 -14.53 7.79
C PHE A 38 9.85 -16.02 7.97
N LEU A 39 10.91 -16.76 7.73
CA LEU A 39 11.06 -18.10 8.26
C LEU A 39 10.22 -19.18 7.61
N ASP A 40 9.51 -18.90 6.57
CA ASP A 40 8.98 -19.98 5.77
C ASP A 40 10.09 -20.42 4.83
N HIS A 41 10.75 -21.50 5.17
CA HIS A 41 11.80 -22.07 4.32
C HIS A 41 11.30 -22.43 2.93
N ASN A 42 9.99 -22.46 2.76
CA ASN A 42 9.35 -22.75 1.49
C ASN A 42 8.88 -21.47 0.80
N TYR A 43 9.23 -20.29 1.35
CA TYR A 43 8.84 -19.04 0.72
C TYR A 43 9.45 -18.98 -0.69
N GLN A 44 8.59 -18.87 -1.66
CA GLN A 44 8.98 -18.72 -3.05
C GLN A 44 8.45 -17.42 -3.59
N LYS A 45 9.33 -16.64 -4.21
CA LYS A 45 8.93 -15.42 -4.93
C LYS A 45 7.99 -15.72 -6.10
N SER A 46 7.72 -16.99 -6.34
CA SER A 46 6.94 -17.49 -7.48
C SER A 46 5.44 -17.13 -7.43
N SER A 47 4.95 -16.54 -6.33
CA SER A 47 3.58 -16.06 -6.29
C SER A 47 3.35 -14.84 -7.19
N ILE A 48 4.43 -14.19 -7.61
CA ILE A 48 4.41 -13.07 -8.53
C ILE A 48 4.93 -13.57 -9.88
N LYS A 49 4.21 -13.28 -10.94
CA LYS A 49 4.63 -13.67 -12.28
C LYS A 49 5.98 -13.04 -12.59
N ASP A 50 7.00 -13.87 -12.76
CA ASP A 50 8.39 -13.44 -12.93
C ASP A 50 8.63 -12.57 -14.16
N ASN A 51 7.65 -12.46 -15.05
CA ASN A 51 7.79 -11.75 -16.31
C ASN A 51 7.20 -10.34 -16.32
N ASN A 52 6.81 -9.80 -15.16
CA ASN A 52 6.33 -8.43 -15.11
C ASN A 52 7.43 -7.50 -14.58
N PRO A 53 8.06 -6.69 -15.47
CA PRO A 53 9.18 -5.84 -15.06
C PRO A 53 8.76 -4.68 -14.15
N PHE A 54 7.45 -4.41 -14.03
CA PHE A 54 6.96 -3.31 -13.21
C PHE A 54 6.66 -3.71 -11.78
N ILE A 55 6.71 -5.02 -11.46
CA ILE A 55 6.41 -5.51 -10.12
C ILE A 55 7.69 -6.05 -9.49
N GLU A 56 8.05 -5.49 -8.33
CA GLU A 56 9.18 -5.93 -7.52
C GLU A 56 8.66 -6.41 -6.18
N GLU A 57 9.36 -7.36 -5.57
CA GLU A 57 8.99 -7.92 -4.27
C GLU A 57 10.22 -7.90 -3.36
N HIS A 58 10.06 -7.36 -2.16
CA HIS A 58 11.15 -7.26 -1.19
C HIS A 58 10.67 -7.66 0.20
N GLN A 59 11.43 -8.51 0.85
CA GLN A 59 11.24 -8.82 2.25
C GLN A 59 11.93 -7.76 3.08
N VAL A 60 11.22 -7.17 4.04
CA VAL A 60 11.78 -6.17 4.93
C VAL A 60 11.89 -6.73 6.34
N GLU A 61 13.02 -6.47 7.00
CA GLU A 61 13.30 -7.00 8.32
C GLU A 61 12.96 -6.03 9.45
N SER A 62 12.76 -4.77 9.10
CA SER A 62 12.47 -3.74 10.10
C SER A 62 11.57 -2.66 9.53
N LEU A 63 10.94 -1.92 10.43
CA LEU A 63 10.17 -0.73 10.06
C LEU A 63 11.02 0.27 9.30
N ASN A 64 12.27 0.47 9.72
CA ASN A 64 13.16 1.43 9.06
C ASN A 64 13.43 1.09 7.61
N GLN A 65 13.58 -0.19 7.30
CA GLN A 65 13.74 -0.62 5.91
C GLN A 65 12.49 -0.28 5.09
N ALA A 66 11.31 -0.57 5.62
CA ALA A 66 10.06 -0.23 4.95
C ALA A 66 9.94 1.27 4.73
N LEU A 67 10.27 2.08 5.74
CA LEU A 67 10.19 3.53 5.63
C LEU A 67 11.16 4.11 4.58
N ASN A 68 12.30 3.46 4.37
CA ASN A 68 13.23 3.90 3.32
C ASN A 68 12.63 3.78 1.93
N TYR A 69 11.81 2.78 1.69
CA TYR A 69 11.12 2.65 0.41
C TYR A 69 10.08 3.75 0.20
N LEU A 70 9.49 4.25 1.27
CA LEU A 70 8.47 5.30 1.18
C LEU A 70 9.01 6.65 0.71
N LYS A 71 10.29 6.91 0.89
CA LYS A 71 10.88 8.22 0.58
C LYS A 71 10.68 8.67 -0.87
N ASN A 72 10.61 7.72 -1.79
CA ASN A 72 10.46 8.02 -3.21
C ASN A 72 9.12 7.56 -3.77
N ALA A 73 8.18 7.18 -2.91
CA ALA A 73 6.89 6.67 -3.34
C ALA A 73 5.93 7.79 -3.72
N ASP A 74 5.13 7.54 -4.74
CA ASP A 74 4.02 8.41 -5.12
C ASP A 74 2.72 8.02 -4.44
N GLY A 75 2.63 6.80 -3.96
CA GLY A 75 1.45 6.34 -3.24
C GLY A 75 1.73 5.07 -2.43
N LEU A 76 0.93 4.86 -1.39
CA LEU A 76 1.00 3.67 -0.55
C LEU A 76 -0.31 2.90 -0.61
N ILE A 77 -0.21 1.58 -0.76
CA ILE A 77 -1.34 0.67 -0.73
C ILE A 77 -1.12 -0.31 0.42
N MET A 78 -1.92 -0.20 1.47
CA MET A 78 -1.79 -1.01 2.66
C MET A 78 -2.75 -2.19 2.60
N CYS A 79 -2.23 -3.40 2.45
CA CYS A 79 -3.05 -4.61 2.32
C CYS A 79 -3.16 -5.42 3.61
N ASP A 80 -2.47 -5.04 4.67
CA ASP A 80 -2.56 -5.67 5.99
C ASP A 80 -2.76 -4.63 7.08
N ALA A 81 -3.72 -4.89 7.95
CA ALA A 81 -4.06 -4.00 9.04
C ALA A 81 -3.44 -4.48 10.36
N ASN A 82 -2.12 -4.68 10.36
CA ASN A 82 -1.38 -5.04 11.58
C ASN A 82 -0.66 -3.82 12.17
N LEU A 83 -0.02 -4.00 13.32
CA LEU A 83 0.66 -2.90 14.00
C LEU A 83 1.77 -2.27 13.15
N THR A 84 2.52 -3.09 12.43
CA THR A 84 3.56 -2.58 11.53
C THR A 84 2.94 -1.75 10.40
N GLY A 85 1.84 -2.23 9.83
CA GLY A 85 1.10 -1.49 8.81
C GLY A 85 0.59 -0.15 9.32
N GLU A 86 0.09 -0.11 10.55
CA GLU A 86 -0.35 1.14 11.18
C GLU A 86 0.79 2.15 11.23
N ASN A 87 1.97 1.73 11.66
CA ASN A 87 3.12 2.62 11.74
C ASN A 87 3.58 3.11 10.36
N ILE A 88 3.51 2.24 9.35
CA ILE A 88 3.89 2.59 7.99
C ILE A 88 2.93 3.63 7.42
N ILE A 89 1.63 3.44 7.58
CA ILE A 89 0.65 4.37 7.03
C ILE A 89 0.73 5.74 7.73
N LYS A 90 0.94 5.76 9.03
CA LYS A 90 1.13 7.02 9.76
C LYS A 90 2.35 7.78 9.23
N ALA A 91 3.45 7.08 8.99
CA ALA A 91 4.65 7.69 8.45
C ALA A 91 4.43 8.23 7.04
N ALA A 92 3.73 7.46 6.19
CA ALA A 92 3.42 7.90 4.83
C ALA A 92 2.59 9.17 4.83
N LEU A 93 1.53 9.22 5.63
CA LEU A 93 0.65 10.38 5.71
C LEU A 93 1.40 11.60 6.25
N THR A 94 2.28 11.41 7.23
CA THR A 94 3.11 12.49 7.76
C THR A 94 4.03 13.09 6.70
N GLN A 95 4.50 12.26 5.77
CA GLN A 95 5.34 12.71 4.66
C GLN A 95 4.53 13.27 3.49
N GLY A 96 3.20 13.24 3.58
CA GLY A 96 2.33 13.72 2.52
C GLY A 96 2.14 12.73 1.38
N ILE A 97 2.38 11.45 1.62
CA ILE A 97 2.22 10.41 0.60
C ILE A 97 0.77 9.91 0.62
N PRO A 98 0.03 10.06 -0.51
CA PRO A 98 -1.34 9.56 -0.58
C PRO A 98 -1.39 8.06 -0.31
N SER A 99 -2.39 7.62 0.46
CA SER A 99 -2.45 6.23 0.92
C SER A 99 -3.88 5.71 0.86
N ILE A 100 -4.02 4.44 0.50
CA ILE A 100 -5.26 3.68 0.64
C ILE A 100 -4.94 2.44 1.47
N ALA A 101 -5.93 1.92 2.18
CA ALA A 101 -5.67 0.83 3.13
C ALA A 101 -6.88 -0.06 3.31
N VAL A 102 -6.60 -1.31 3.67
CA VAL A 102 -7.62 -2.27 4.07
C VAL A 102 -8.40 -1.72 5.25
N GLN A 103 -9.72 -1.87 5.21
CA GLN A 103 -10.60 -1.37 6.26
C GLN A 103 -10.26 -2.01 7.61
N SER A 104 -10.11 -1.17 8.63
CA SER A 104 -9.85 -1.59 10.01
C SER A 104 -10.19 -0.43 10.94
N SER A 105 -10.22 -0.69 12.24
CA SER A 105 -10.58 0.35 13.20
C SER A 105 -9.61 1.53 13.18
N PHE A 106 -8.30 1.29 13.07
CA PHE A 106 -7.36 2.41 13.00
C PHE A 106 -7.40 3.14 11.66
N VAL A 107 -7.69 2.41 10.57
CA VAL A 107 -7.80 3.03 9.24
C VAL A 107 -9.03 3.93 9.17
N GLU A 108 -10.12 3.56 9.82
CA GLU A 108 -11.30 4.41 9.90
C GLU A 108 -11.00 5.75 10.56
N GLU A 109 -10.08 5.77 11.51
CA GLU A 109 -9.65 7.01 12.17
C GLU A 109 -8.66 7.81 11.33
N LEU A 110 -7.82 7.15 10.54
CA LEU A 110 -6.73 7.79 9.81
C LEU A 110 -7.13 8.31 8.44
N LEU A 111 -8.01 7.59 7.74
CA LEU A 111 -8.32 7.86 6.34
C LEU A 111 -9.81 8.09 6.11
N PRO A 112 -10.17 8.99 5.19
CA PRO A 112 -11.55 9.10 4.70
C PRO A 112 -12.02 7.76 4.15
N GLN A 113 -13.32 7.52 4.21
CA GLN A 113 -13.90 6.24 3.85
C GLN A 113 -13.64 5.84 2.39
N GLU A 114 -13.58 6.80 1.49
CA GLU A 114 -13.30 6.52 0.07
C GLU A 114 -11.90 5.97 -0.18
N PHE A 115 -11.03 6.00 0.83
CA PHE A 115 -9.66 5.46 0.73
C PHE A 115 -9.55 4.05 1.36
N HIS A 116 -10.67 3.46 1.76
CA HIS A 116 -10.66 2.13 2.37
C HIS A 116 -10.82 1.03 1.33
N LEU A 117 -9.99 -0.01 1.45
CA LEU A 117 -10.02 -1.18 0.58
C LEU A 117 -10.79 -2.34 1.24
N ASN A 118 -11.56 -3.06 0.44
CA ASN A 118 -12.11 -4.37 0.82
C ASN A 118 -12.10 -5.28 -0.40
N GLU A 119 -12.49 -6.54 -0.22
CA GLU A 119 -12.43 -7.52 -1.32
C GLU A 119 -13.33 -7.17 -2.49
N GLU A 120 -14.43 -6.47 -2.27
CA GLU A 120 -15.40 -6.15 -3.30
C GLU A 120 -15.02 -4.92 -4.10
N ASN A 121 -14.35 -3.95 -3.48
CA ASN A 121 -14.08 -2.64 -4.09
C ASN A 121 -12.64 -2.45 -4.55
N THR A 122 -11.77 -3.45 -4.40
CA THR A 122 -10.33 -3.29 -4.63
C THR A 122 -10.01 -2.66 -5.98
N GLU A 123 -10.55 -3.22 -7.05
CA GLU A 123 -10.27 -2.72 -8.40
C GLU A 123 -10.75 -1.29 -8.60
N LYS A 124 -11.94 -0.99 -8.12
CA LYS A 124 -12.54 0.35 -8.24
C LYS A 124 -11.74 1.40 -7.47
N VAL A 125 -11.34 1.07 -6.25
CA VAL A 125 -10.56 2.00 -5.42
C VAL A 125 -9.16 2.20 -6.00
N LEU A 126 -8.52 1.15 -6.48
CA LEU A 126 -7.21 1.25 -7.13
C LEU A 126 -7.27 2.13 -8.38
N ASP A 127 -8.26 1.92 -9.23
CA ASP A 127 -8.42 2.71 -10.45
C ASP A 127 -8.60 4.18 -10.12
N PHE A 128 -9.46 4.49 -9.16
CA PHE A 128 -9.68 5.85 -8.70
C PHE A 128 -8.40 6.45 -8.12
N PHE A 129 -7.69 5.69 -7.29
CA PHE A 129 -6.47 6.15 -6.64
C PHE A 129 -5.40 6.50 -7.66
N ILE A 130 -5.15 5.62 -8.62
CA ILE A 130 -4.10 5.84 -9.63
C ILE A 130 -4.46 7.02 -10.53
N ARG A 131 -5.71 7.11 -10.99
CA ARG A 131 -6.13 8.18 -11.88
C ARG A 131 -6.09 9.56 -11.23
N ASN A 132 -6.32 9.61 -9.93
CA ASN A 132 -6.46 10.87 -9.23
C ASN A 132 -5.32 11.15 -8.26
N ILE A 133 -4.19 10.43 -8.38
CA ILE A 133 -3.10 10.54 -7.41
C ILE A 133 -2.60 11.98 -7.28
N ALA A 134 -2.53 12.72 -8.38
CA ALA A 134 -2.11 14.11 -8.37
C ALA A 134 -3.16 15.05 -7.80
N LYS A 135 -4.41 14.59 -7.71
CA LYS A 135 -5.54 15.37 -7.21
C LYS A 135 -5.94 15.01 -5.80
N PHE A 136 -5.27 14.02 -5.19
CA PHE A 136 -5.51 13.70 -3.79
C PHE A 136 -5.21 14.95 -2.97
N GLU A 137 -6.18 15.39 -2.22
CA GLU A 137 -6.03 16.57 -1.39
C GLU A 137 -5.22 16.21 -0.16
N LEU A 138 -3.90 16.42 -0.24
CA LEU A 138 -3.01 16.20 0.89
C LEU A 138 -3.44 17.01 2.10
N SER A 139 -4.03 18.18 1.87
CA SER A 139 -4.58 19.02 2.94
C SER A 139 -5.70 18.30 3.69
N SER A 140 -6.59 17.61 2.98
CA SER A 140 -7.69 16.88 3.63
C SER A 140 -7.15 15.72 4.49
N ILE A 141 -6.13 15.03 4.01
CA ILE A 141 -5.49 13.96 4.77
C ILE A 141 -4.84 14.52 6.03
N LYS A 142 -4.12 15.64 5.88
CA LYS A 142 -3.47 16.30 7.03
C LYS A 142 -4.48 16.78 8.05
N GLU A 143 -5.60 17.36 7.61
CA GLU A 143 -6.67 17.78 8.50
C GLU A 143 -7.25 16.59 9.27
N HIS A 144 -7.45 15.47 8.59
CA HIS A 144 -7.95 14.26 9.23
C HIS A 144 -6.99 13.78 10.32
N LEU A 145 -5.68 13.80 10.05
CA LEU A 145 -4.67 13.43 11.03
C LEU A 145 -4.67 14.39 12.23
N LEU A 146 -4.79 15.68 12.00
CA LEU A 146 -4.81 16.68 13.07
C LEU A 146 -6.01 16.49 14.01
N ILE A 147 -7.15 16.10 13.47
CA ILE A 147 -8.33 15.83 14.29
C ILE A 147 -8.12 14.62 15.21
N HIS A 148 -7.43 13.58 14.73
CA HIS A 148 -7.29 12.33 15.45
C HIS A 148 -5.96 12.14 16.17
N TYR A 149 -4.90 12.87 15.79
CA TYR A 149 -3.54 12.60 16.25
C TYR A 149 -2.76 13.85 16.63
N ASP A 150 -3.42 14.94 16.72
CA ASP A 150 -2.80 16.22 17.09
C ASP A 150 -2.42 16.27 18.57
#